data_27c3460c06770383be2bc8259ca83368
#
_entry.id   27c3460c06770383be2bc8259ca83368
#
_cell.length_a   1.000
_cell.length_b   1.000
_cell.length_c   1.000
_cell.angle_alpha   90.00
_cell.angle_beta   90.00
_cell.angle_gamma   90.00
#
_symmetry.space_group_name_H-M   'P 1'
#
loop_
_entity.id
_entity.type
_entity.pdbx_description
1 polymer ?
#
loop_
_entity_poly.entity_id
_entity_poly.type
_entity_poly.pdbx_seq_one_letter_code
_entity_poly.pdbx_strand_id
1 'polypeptide(L)'
;MLIGWVDSLLAGIKTLNQMLTAGIAITAFSLLIYALTFNLRDRVARSFAIILLSVVVIFTTEAVQSAVPSTELEELFLRLQWVGIVFLPASYLHLSDALLVTAGRPSRGRRRLVVRGMYIVSTGFLALLALGYLVGPLVLNAQPAPHLQRTAWTEFFTIYYLATMLLAGINFIRAYGRMLTRSGRRRMFYLMAGATAPALGSYPYLLFGSTFASHYPFIFWSASTFINIIVGALIIIMAYAVAFFGVSWPDRVVKSRLFKWIMRGPVTASLALAVLTLVRRGGESFGLTYNALVPVSTVATVLLMEHLITILAPLWERALFFGGDRAELTLLQNIEERFLTQGDLHQFLEAILAAVRDHMQSPSAFIASLDDAELSLLVNAGRPFLGKDNLSEALEEVKEESGRNEFLWNET
;
A
#
# COMPACT_ATOMS: atom_id res chain seq x y z
N MET A 1 12.09 6.88 43.53
CA MET A 1 12.69 7.48 42.32
C MET A 1 12.57 6.61 41.08
N LEU A 2 12.92 5.31 41.13
CA LEU A 2 12.80 4.38 39.95
C LEU A 2 11.37 4.26 39.42
N ILE A 3 10.34 4.19 40.25
CA ILE A 3 8.93 4.07 39.85
C ILE A 3 8.47 5.28 39.03
N GLY A 4 8.86 6.49 39.41
CA GLY A 4 8.47 7.71 38.66
C GLY A 4 9.09 7.81 37.27
N TRP A 5 10.28 7.25 37.07
CA TRP A 5 10.90 7.18 35.72
C TRP A 5 10.18 6.19 34.79
N VAL A 6 9.75 5.04 35.32
CA VAL A 6 9.01 4.05 34.54
C VAL A 6 7.63 4.60 34.11
N ASP A 7 6.94 5.29 35.02
CA ASP A 7 5.63 5.92 34.70
C ASP A 7 5.77 7.03 33.66
N SER A 8 6.80 7.87 33.78
CA SER A 8 7.08 8.93 32.79
C SER A 8 7.43 8.34 31.41
N LEU A 9 8.22 7.28 31.39
CA LEU A 9 8.61 6.60 30.14
C LEU A 9 7.40 5.90 29.51
N LEU A 10 6.54 5.27 30.29
CA LEU A 10 5.30 4.67 29.81
C LEU A 10 4.35 5.72 29.24
N ALA A 11 4.23 6.89 29.89
CA ALA A 11 3.45 8.00 29.38
C ALA A 11 4.00 8.53 28.05
N GLY A 12 5.33 8.60 27.91
CA GLY A 12 6.01 8.96 26.66
C GLY A 12 5.71 7.97 25.53
N ILE A 13 5.80 6.67 25.78
CA ILE A 13 5.51 5.62 24.81
C ILE A 13 4.03 5.66 24.38
N LYS A 14 3.10 5.83 25.32
CA LYS A 14 1.67 6.00 25.01
C LYS A 14 1.43 7.20 24.09
N THR A 15 2.07 8.34 24.39
CA THR A 15 1.96 9.54 23.57
C THR A 15 2.49 9.31 22.16
N LEU A 16 3.65 8.68 22.04
CA LEU A 16 4.24 8.33 20.74
C LEU A 16 3.32 7.40 19.96
N ASN A 17 2.76 6.39 20.62
CA ASN A 17 1.81 5.46 20.00
C ASN A 17 0.57 6.20 19.47
N GLN A 18 0.00 7.14 20.25
CA GLN A 18 -1.14 7.98 19.82
C GLN A 18 -0.80 8.83 18.59
N MET A 19 0.39 9.45 18.56
CA MET A 19 0.86 10.20 17.39
C MET A 19 1.01 9.31 16.15
N LEU A 20 1.58 8.10 16.30
CA LEU A 20 1.71 7.13 15.23
C LEU A 20 0.35 6.66 14.70
N THR A 21 -0.58 6.36 15.60
CA THR A 21 -1.96 5.98 15.27
C THR A 21 -2.64 7.06 14.43
N ALA A 22 -2.55 8.33 14.84
CA ALA A 22 -3.08 9.45 14.07
C ALA A 22 -2.35 9.62 12.73
N GLY A 23 -1.03 9.44 12.68
CA GLY A 23 -0.24 9.47 11.46
C GLY A 23 -0.64 8.36 10.47
N ILE A 24 -0.93 7.16 10.95
CA ILE A 24 -1.45 6.05 10.13
C ILE A 24 -2.84 6.40 9.58
N ALA A 25 -3.74 6.97 10.41
CA ALA A 25 -5.06 7.40 9.98
C ALA A 25 -4.99 8.43 8.85
N ILE A 26 -4.16 9.47 9.02
CA ILE A 26 -3.92 10.53 8.02
C ILE A 26 -3.34 9.92 6.74
N THR A 27 -2.36 9.03 6.86
CA THR A 27 -1.72 8.37 5.71
C THR A 27 -2.71 7.51 4.97
N ALA A 28 -3.47 6.66 5.67
CA ALA A 28 -4.48 5.80 5.08
C ALA A 28 -5.60 6.60 4.39
N PHE A 29 -6.07 7.69 5.00
CA PHE A 29 -7.07 8.58 4.43
C PHE A 29 -6.57 9.26 3.15
N SER A 30 -5.34 9.81 3.18
CA SER A 30 -4.72 10.44 2.01
C SER A 30 -4.54 9.44 0.86
N LEU A 31 -4.11 8.21 1.16
CA LEU A 31 -3.97 7.14 0.18
C LEU A 31 -5.33 6.63 -0.34
N LEU A 32 -6.37 6.64 0.51
CA LEU A 32 -7.74 6.35 0.08
C LEU A 32 -8.21 7.37 -0.95
N ILE A 33 -8.03 8.67 -0.68
CA ILE A 33 -8.37 9.73 -1.64
C ILE A 33 -7.57 9.54 -2.94
N TYR A 34 -6.28 9.26 -2.85
CA TYR A 34 -5.43 8.98 -4.00
C TYR A 34 -5.97 7.80 -4.82
N ALA A 35 -6.28 6.67 -4.18
CA ALA A 35 -6.82 5.49 -4.85
C ALA A 35 -8.19 5.77 -5.52
N LEU A 36 -9.06 6.52 -4.85
CA LEU A 36 -10.36 6.92 -5.38
C LEU A 36 -10.26 7.85 -6.59
N THR A 37 -9.25 8.74 -6.60
CA THR A 37 -9.09 9.74 -7.67
C THR A 37 -8.47 9.14 -8.93
N PHE A 38 -7.45 8.28 -8.78
CA PHE A 38 -6.62 7.89 -9.91
C PHE A 38 -6.83 6.45 -10.40
N ASN A 39 -7.39 5.54 -9.61
CA ASN A 39 -7.28 4.10 -9.89
C ASN A 39 -8.58 3.28 -9.76
N LEU A 40 -9.76 3.87 -9.71
CA LEU A 40 -11.03 3.13 -9.49
C LEU A 40 -11.39 2.12 -10.59
N ARG A 41 -10.80 2.21 -11.77
CA ARG A 41 -11.07 1.27 -12.87
C ARG A 41 -10.47 -0.11 -12.64
N ASP A 42 -9.36 -0.17 -11.90
CA ASP A 42 -8.68 -1.43 -11.60
C ASP A 42 -9.33 -2.17 -10.41
N ARG A 43 -9.41 -3.50 -10.51
CA ARG A 43 -10.01 -4.35 -9.45
C ARG A 43 -9.15 -4.40 -8.20
N VAL A 44 -7.84 -4.41 -8.35
CA VAL A 44 -6.90 -4.45 -7.23
C VAL A 44 -6.98 -3.13 -6.47
N ALA A 45 -6.98 -2.00 -7.18
CA ALA A 45 -7.11 -0.68 -6.59
C ALA A 45 -8.43 -0.50 -5.83
N ARG A 46 -9.56 -0.99 -6.37
CA ARG A 46 -10.86 -0.95 -5.68
C ARG A 46 -10.88 -1.78 -4.40
N SER A 47 -10.36 -3.01 -4.44
CA SER A 47 -10.31 -3.85 -3.25
C SER A 47 -9.35 -3.29 -2.20
N PHE A 48 -8.25 -2.65 -2.62
CA PHE A 48 -7.35 -1.93 -1.74
C PHE A 48 -8.02 -0.69 -1.11
N ALA A 49 -8.79 0.08 -1.87
CA ALA A 49 -9.54 1.22 -1.34
C ALA A 49 -10.53 0.81 -0.22
N ILE A 50 -11.16 -0.38 -0.33
CA ILE A 50 -12.03 -0.90 0.74
C ILE A 50 -11.21 -1.23 2.00
N ILE A 51 -10.01 -1.80 1.85
CA ILE A 51 -9.10 -2.04 2.99
C ILE A 51 -8.69 -0.70 3.62
N LEU A 52 -8.29 0.28 2.81
CA LEU A 52 -7.93 1.60 3.32
C LEU A 52 -9.08 2.27 4.06
N LEU A 53 -10.32 2.13 3.57
CA LEU A 53 -11.51 2.62 4.27
C LEU A 53 -11.64 1.97 5.66
N SER A 54 -11.48 0.65 5.75
CA SER A 54 -11.50 -0.05 7.04
C SER A 54 -10.38 0.44 7.98
N VAL A 55 -9.17 0.60 7.44
CA VAL A 55 -8.01 1.13 8.19
C VAL A 55 -8.26 2.56 8.66
N VAL A 56 -8.82 3.42 7.82
CA VAL A 56 -9.20 4.80 8.18
C VAL A 56 -10.18 4.79 9.34
N VAL A 57 -11.23 3.98 9.26
CA VAL A 57 -12.22 3.87 10.36
C VAL A 57 -11.54 3.43 11.65
N ILE A 58 -10.73 2.38 11.62
CA ILE A 58 -10.05 1.83 12.81
C ILE A 58 -9.14 2.88 13.46
N PHE A 59 -8.21 3.44 12.70
CA PHE A 59 -7.18 4.32 13.27
C PHE A 59 -7.67 5.73 13.55
N THR A 60 -8.68 6.24 12.83
CA THR A 60 -9.30 7.54 13.15
C THR A 60 -10.10 7.45 14.43
N THR A 61 -10.90 6.40 14.62
CA THR A 61 -11.67 6.22 15.85
C THR A 61 -10.78 6.02 17.06
N GLU A 62 -9.66 5.31 16.93
CA GLU A 62 -8.68 5.17 18.00
C GLU A 62 -7.98 6.49 18.33
N ALA A 63 -7.55 7.25 17.31
CA ALA A 63 -6.92 8.55 17.52
C ALA A 63 -7.86 9.53 18.22
N VAL A 64 -9.14 9.56 17.85
CA VAL A 64 -10.15 10.45 18.46
C VAL A 64 -10.51 9.98 19.86
N GLN A 65 -10.72 8.67 20.08
CA GLN A 65 -11.01 8.11 21.41
C GLN A 65 -10.02 8.56 22.47
N SER A 66 -8.72 8.61 22.12
CA SER A 66 -7.67 9.02 23.07
C SER A 66 -7.74 10.50 23.51
N ALA A 67 -8.55 11.31 22.82
CA ALA A 67 -8.70 12.75 23.08
C ALA A 67 -10.06 13.13 23.70
N VAL A 68 -10.99 12.18 23.81
CA VAL A 68 -12.37 12.45 24.26
C VAL A 68 -12.48 12.37 25.79
N PRO A 69 -13.12 13.36 26.45
CA PRO A 69 -13.23 13.41 27.91
C PRO A 69 -14.40 12.60 28.49
N SER A 70 -15.40 12.16 27.66
CA SER A 70 -16.59 11.49 28.16
C SER A 70 -16.57 9.98 27.88
N THR A 71 -16.96 9.20 28.89
CA THR A 71 -17.03 7.72 28.80
C THR A 71 -18.01 7.20 27.77
N GLU A 72 -19.12 7.90 27.55
CA GLU A 72 -20.12 7.54 26.54
C GLU A 72 -19.57 7.67 25.11
N LEU A 73 -18.86 8.77 24.84
CA LEU A 73 -18.20 8.95 23.54
C LEU A 73 -17.04 7.98 23.35
N GLU A 74 -16.31 7.65 24.40
CA GLU A 74 -15.25 6.64 24.38
C GLU A 74 -15.80 5.28 23.96
N GLU A 75 -16.91 4.83 24.56
CA GLU A 75 -17.60 3.58 24.18
C GLU A 75 -18.08 3.63 22.72
N LEU A 76 -18.65 4.76 22.30
CA LEU A 76 -19.10 4.94 20.91
C LEU A 76 -17.96 4.79 19.92
N PHE A 77 -16.82 5.46 20.15
CA PHE A 77 -15.66 5.36 19.26
C PHE A 77 -15.05 3.96 19.24
N LEU A 78 -14.99 3.26 20.38
CA LEU A 78 -14.58 1.87 20.42
C LEU A 78 -15.53 0.96 19.63
N ARG A 79 -16.85 1.18 19.69
CA ARG A 79 -17.81 0.42 18.87
C ARG A 79 -17.67 0.76 17.37
N LEU A 80 -17.46 2.04 17.01
CA LEU A 80 -17.20 2.43 15.62
C LEU A 80 -15.91 1.81 15.07
N GLN A 81 -14.88 1.66 15.89
CA GLN A 81 -13.64 0.97 15.51
C GLN A 81 -13.92 -0.47 15.07
N TRP A 82 -14.80 -1.18 15.77
CA TRP A 82 -15.21 -2.53 15.41
C TRP A 82 -15.90 -2.62 14.04
N VAL A 83 -16.55 -1.55 13.56
CA VAL A 83 -17.09 -1.52 12.19
C VAL A 83 -15.99 -1.73 11.16
N GLY A 84 -14.86 -1.05 11.30
CA GLY A 84 -13.69 -1.25 10.43
C GLY A 84 -13.11 -2.66 10.55
N ILE A 85 -12.96 -3.17 11.79
CA ILE A 85 -12.41 -4.50 12.07
C ILE A 85 -13.28 -5.61 11.45
N VAL A 86 -14.59 -5.50 11.53
CA VAL A 86 -15.55 -6.50 11.02
C VAL A 86 -15.45 -6.68 9.50
N PHE A 87 -15.23 -5.61 8.74
CA PHE A 87 -15.12 -5.69 7.29
C PHE A 87 -13.71 -6.02 6.79
N LEU A 88 -12.69 -5.91 7.62
CA LEU A 88 -11.31 -6.12 7.24
C LEU A 88 -11.02 -7.51 6.64
N PRO A 89 -11.47 -8.66 7.24
CA PRO A 89 -11.20 -9.98 6.69
C PRO A 89 -11.84 -10.20 5.32
N ALA A 90 -13.08 -9.75 5.11
CA ALA A 90 -13.77 -9.88 3.82
C ALA A 90 -13.09 -9.04 2.72
N SER A 91 -12.70 -7.80 3.03
CA SER A 91 -11.98 -6.92 2.10
C SER A 91 -10.59 -7.47 1.75
N TYR A 92 -9.93 -8.07 2.71
CA TYR A 92 -8.64 -8.71 2.54
C TYR A 92 -8.69 -9.94 1.63
N LEU A 93 -9.70 -10.79 1.83
CA LEU A 93 -9.94 -11.92 0.93
C LEU A 93 -10.30 -11.44 -0.48
N HIS A 94 -11.06 -10.34 -0.61
CA HIS A 94 -11.39 -9.74 -1.89
C HIS A 94 -10.13 -9.24 -2.63
N LEU A 95 -9.21 -8.56 -1.93
CA LEU A 95 -7.94 -8.16 -2.51
C LEU A 95 -7.13 -9.37 -2.98
N SER A 96 -7.06 -10.44 -2.16
CA SER A 96 -6.32 -11.65 -2.54
C SER A 96 -6.91 -12.34 -3.78
N ASP A 97 -8.24 -12.32 -3.94
CA ASP A 97 -8.92 -12.81 -5.14
C ASP A 97 -8.63 -11.91 -6.36
N ALA A 98 -8.65 -10.59 -6.20
CA ALA A 98 -8.32 -9.64 -7.26
C ALA A 98 -6.88 -9.87 -7.78
N LEU A 99 -5.91 -10.06 -6.88
CA LEU A 99 -4.51 -10.35 -7.24
C LEU A 99 -4.36 -11.71 -7.94
N LEU A 100 -5.14 -12.70 -7.55
CA LEU A 100 -5.13 -13.99 -8.22
C LEU A 100 -5.69 -13.90 -9.65
N VAL A 101 -6.63 -12.98 -9.89
CA VAL A 101 -7.17 -12.69 -11.24
C VAL A 101 -6.10 -12.04 -12.11
N THR A 102 -5.38 -11.06 -11.59
CA THR A 102 -4.27 -10.42 -12.33
C THR A 102 -3.12 -11.39 -12.61
N ALA A 103 -2.96 -12.44 -11.77
CA ALA A 103 -2.02 -13.54 -12.00
C ALA A 103 -2.53 -14.59 -13.00
N GLY A 104 -3.53 -14.28 -13.83
CA GLY A 104 -4.04 -15.16 -14.89
C GLY A 104 -5.03 -16.23 -14.43
N ARG A 105 -5.57 -16.15 -13.20
CA ARG A 105 -6.58 -17.09 -12.72
C ARG A 105 -7.93 -16.41 -12.54
N PRO A 106 -8.84 -16.48 -13.54
CA PRO A 106 -10.12 -15.78 -13.48
C PRO A 106 -10.94 -16.19 -12.26
N SER A 107 -11.60 -15.20 -11.62
CA SER A 107 -12.53 -15.44 -10.51
C SER A 107 -13.85 -15.97 -11.07
N ARG A 108 -13.99 -17.30 -11.14
CA ARG A 108 -15.20 -17.98 -11.65
C ARG A 108 -15.89 -18.78 -10.54
N GLY A 109 -17.23 -18.88 -10.62
CA GLY A 109 -18.05 -19.78 -9.80
C GLY A 109 -17.79 -19.65 -8.28
N ARG A 110 -17.27 -20.72 -7.67
CA ARG A 110 -17.14 -20.86 -6.21
C ARG A 110 -16.33 -19.74 -5.55
N ARG A 111 -15.23 -19.25 -6.16
CA ARG A 111 -14.39 -18.21 -5.56
C ARG A 111 -15.15 -16.89 -5.41
N ARG A 112 -15.90 -16.49 -6.44
CA ARG A 112 -16.71 -15.27 -6.41
C ARG A 112 -17.83 -15.37 -5.37
N LEU A 113 -18.40 -16.57 -5.20
CA LEU A 113 -19.41 -16.84 -4.16
C LEU A 113 -18.78 -16.77 -2.76
N VAL A 114 -17.58 -17.32 -2.57
CA VAL A 114 -16.86 -17.22 -1.28
C VAL A 114 -16.62 -15.78 -0.89
N VAL A 115 -16.09 -14.95 -1.79
CA VAL A 115 -15.86 -13.51 -1.50
C VAL A 115 -17.17 -12.81 -1.12
N ARG A 116 -18.26 -13.04 -1.87
CA ARG A 116 -19.58 -12.47 -1.54
C ARG A 116 -20.11 -12.99 -0.20
N GLY A 117 -19.99 -14.29 0.04
CA GLY A 117 -20.39 -14.93 1.29
C GLY A 117 -19.66 -14.33 2.49
N MET A 118 -18.37 -14.03 2.38
CA MET A 118 -17.60 -13.39 3.45
C MET A 118 -18.10 -11.97 3.77
N TYR A 119 -18.52 -11.20 2.77
CA TYR A 119 -19.17 -9.90 3.02
C TYR A 119 -20.52 -10.07 3.73
N ILE A 120 -21.31 -11.09 3.38
CA ILE A 120 -22.59 -11.39 4.06
C ILE A 120 -22.31 -11.77 5.51
N VAL A 121 -21.30 -12.60 5.78
CA VAL A 121 -20.89 -12.98 7.16
C VAL A 121 -20.42 -11.74 7.93
N SER A 122 -19.60 -10.88 7.33
CA SER A 122 -19.19 -9.60 7.95
C SER A 122 -20.40 -8.72 8.27
N THR A 123 -21.38 -8.63 7.36
CA THR A 123 -22.63 -7.89 7.63
C THR A 123 -23.42 -8.51 8.78
N GLY A 124 -23.43 -9.83 8.91
CA GLY A 124 -24.01 -10.53 10.07
C GLY A 124 -23.31 -10.15 11.39
N PHE A 125 -21.97 -10.09 11.40
CA PHE A 125 -21.22 -9.62 12.57
C PHE A 125 -21.45 -8.13 12.84
N LEU A 126 -21.64 -7.30 11.80
CA LEU A 126 -22.02 -5.90 11.99
C LEU A 126 -23.41 -5.78 12.66
N ALA A 127 -24.36 -6.61 12.27
CA ALA A 127 -25.68 -6.64 12.91
C ALA A 127 -25.55 -7.07 14.39
N LEU A 128 -24.71 -8.07 14.71
CA LEU A 128 -24.44 -8.46 16.10
C LEU A 128 -23.74 -7.34 16.88
N LEU A 129 -22.89 -6.55 16.25
CA LEU A 129 -22.27 -5.37 16.85
C LEU A 129 -23.31 -4.31 17.18
N ALA A 130 -24.21 -4.00 16.24
CA ALA A 130 -25.28 -3.04 16.42
C ALA A 130 -26.27 -3.45 17.52
N LEU A 131 -26.53 -4.73 17.66
CA LEU A 131 -27.37 -5.30 18.74
C LEU A 131 -26.65 -5.42 20.08
N GLY A 132 -25.33 -5.12 20.15
CA GLY A 132 -24.55 -5.21 21.38
C GLY A 132 -24.10 -6.62 21.77
N TYR A 133 -24.31 -7.64 20.93
CA TYR A 133 -23.91 -9.02 21.22
C TYR A 133 -22.46 -9.32 20.86
N LEU A 134 -21.88 -8.66 19.85
CA LEU A 134 -20.52 -8.93 19.40
C LEU A 134 -19.47 -8.53 20.44
N VAL A 135 -19.66 -7.39 21.07
CA VAL A 135 -18.82 -6.84 22.14
C VAL A 135 -19.72 -6.36 23.28
N GLY A 136 -19.24 -6.52 24.51
CA GLY A 136 -19.94 -6.13 25.73
C GLY A 136 -19.75 -4.63 26.08
N PRO A 137 -20.07 -4.23 27.32
CA PRO A 137 -19.91 -2.87 27.82
C PRO A 137 -18.43 -2.48 27.94
N LEU A 138 -18.20 -1.17 28.09
CA LEU A 138 -16.89 -0.60 28.30
C LEU A 138 -16.34 -0.97 29.70
N VAL A 139 -15.10 -1.44 29.73
CA VAL A 139 -14.34 -1.70 30.96
C VAL A 139 -13.32 -0.59 31.15
N LEU A 140 -13.62 0.36 32.03
CA LEU A 140 -12.85 1.60 32.21
C LEU A 140 -11.51 1.40 32.93
N ASN A 141 -11.53 0.59 34.02
CA ASN A 141 -10.36 0.42 34.88
C ASN A 141 -9.42 -0.72 34.45
N ALA A 142 -9.53 -1.12 33.19
CA ALA A 142 -8.71 -2.20 32.67
C ALA A 142 -7.36 -1.70 32.18
N GLN A 143 -6.32 -2.44 32.51
CA GLN A 143 -5.01 -2.25 31.89
C GLN A 143 -4.88 -3.15 30.65
N PRO A 144 -4.18 -2.73 29.60
CA PRO A 144 -3.33 -1.52 29.46
C PRO A 144 -4.09 -0.27 29.04
N ALA A 145 -5.33 -0.39 28.60
CA ALA A 145 -6.22 0.71 28.19
C ALA A 145 -7.69 0.30 28.34
N PRO A 146 -8.63 1.26 28.44
CA PRO A 146 -10.06 0.99 28.35
C PRO A 146 -10.39 0.21 27.09
N HIS A 147 -11.24 -0.82 27.21
CA HIS A 147 -11.64 -1.67 26.09
C HIS A 147 -13.05 -2.23 26.28
N LEU A 148 -13.66 -2.71 25.21
CA LEU A 148 -14.95 -3.38 25.26
C LEU A 148 -14.78 -4.82 25.76
N GLN A 149 -15.70 -5.27 26.58
CA GLN A 149 -15.70 -6.63 27.14
C GLN A 149 -15.83 -7.65 25.98
N ARG A 150 -15.03 -8.72 26.04
CA ARG A 150 -15.13 -9.83 25.10
C ARG A 150 -16.35 -10.69 25.41
N THR A 151 -17.06 -11.11 24.36
CA THR A 151 -18.21 -12.01 24.43
C THR A 151 -17.89 -13.33 23.73
N ALA A 152 -18.74 -14.32 23.83
CA ALA A 152 -18.60 -15.55 23.05
C ALA A 152 -18.59 -15.26 21.53
N TRP A 153 -19.35 -14.26 21.07
CA TRP A 153 -19.38 -13.86 19.66
C TRP A 153 -18.08 -13.21 19.21
N THR A 154 -17.34 -12.55 20.10
CA THR A 154 -15.99 -12.03 19.80
C THR A 154 -15.03 -13.19 19.50
N GLU A 155 -15.15 -14.33 20.20
CA GLU A 155 -14.31 -15.51 19.93
C GLU A 155 -14.63 -16.13 18.57
N PHE A 156 -15.92 -16.28 18.23
CA PHE A 156 -16.34 -16.75 16.89
C PHE A 156 -15.83 -15.80 15.79
N PHE A 157 -15.91 -14.49 16.01
CA PHE A 157 -15.36 -13.51 15.09
C PHE A 157 -13.83 -13.66 14.95
N THR A 158 -13.12 -13.88 16.03
CA THR A 158 -11.65 -14.09 16.00
C THR A 158 -11.28 -15.31 15.17
N ILE A 159 -12.01 -16.42 15.30
CA ILE A 159 -11.82 -17.63 14.48
C ILE A 159 -12.10 -17.31 13.00
N TYR A 160 -13.22 -16.63 12.71
CA TYR A 160 -13.57 -16.20 11.36
C TYR A 160 -12.47 -15.30 10.77
N TYR A 161 -11.97 -14.33 11.54
CA TYR A 161 -10.90 -13.42 11.15
C TYR A 161 -9.63 -14.19 10.77
N LEU A 162 -9.14 -15.05 11.66
CA LEU A 162 -7.92 -15.83 11.42
C LEU A 162 -8.06 -16.78 10.22
N ALA A 163 -9.17 -17.49 10.12
CA ALA A 163 -9.42 -18.40 9.01
C ALA A 163 -9.44 -17.66 7.66
N THR A 164 -10.08 -16.49 7.61
CA THR A 164 -10.16 -15.68 6.40
C THR A 164 -8.80 -15.09 6.03
N MET A 165 -8.02 -14.62 7.01
CA MET A 165 -6.66 -14.11 6.78
C MET A 165 -5.72 -15.21 6.26
N LEU A 166 -5.79 -16.43 6.82
CA LEU A 166 -5.02 -17.58 6.31
C LEU A 166 -5.42 -17.93 4.86
N LEU A 167 -6.71 -17.95 4.56
CA LEU A 167 -7.20 -18.22 3.22
C LEU A 167 -6.71 -17.17 2.21
N ALA A 168 -6.73 -15.90 2.60
CA ALA A 168 -6.18 -14.82 1.79
C ALA A 168 -4.67 -14.96 1.60
N GLY A 169 -3.93 -15.33 2.65
CA GLY A 169 -2.49 -15.60 2.60
C GLY A 169 -2.15 -16.71 1.60
N ILE A 170 -2.90 -17.81 1.60
CA ILE A 170 -2.75 -18.88 0.62
C ILE A 170 -2.96 -18.36 -0.82
N ASN A 171 -3.95 -17.49 -1.04
CA ASN A 171 -4.19 -16.88 -2.34
C ASN A 171 -3.03 -15.97 -2.78
N PHE A 172 -2.44 -15.19 -1.87
CA PHE A 172 -1.27 -14.36 -2.16
C PHE A 172 -0.06 -15.20 -2.58
N ILE A 173 0.24 -16.28 -1.84
CA ILE A 173 1.34 -17.19 -2.17
C ILE A 173 1.11 -17.82 -3.55
N ARG A 174 -0.12 -18.24 -3.85
CA ARG A 174 -0.49 -18.78 -5.17
C ARG A 174 -0.34 -17.74 -6.28
N ALA A 175 -0.70 -16.48 -6.03
CA ALA A 175 -0.53 -15.39 -7.00
C ALA A 175 0.95 -15.12 -7.26
N TYR A 176 1.77 -15.06 -6.21
CA TYR A 176 3.22 -14.88 -6.31
C TYR A 176 3.89 -15.99 -7.15
N GLY A 177 3.56 -17.25 -6.88
CA GLY A 177 4.12 -18.40 -7.62
C GLY A 177 3.78 -18.44 -9.13
N ARG A 178 2.77 -17.65 -9.55
CA ARG A 178 2.34 -17.55 -10.95
C ARG A 178 2.99 -16.41 -11.73
N MET A 179 3.69 -15.50 -11.05
CA MET A 179 4.37 -14.39 -11.73
C MET A 179 5.57 -14.89 -12.51
N LEU A 180 5.55 -14.67 -13.83
CA LEU A 180 6.59 -15.13 -14.75
C LEU A 180 7.78 -14.18 -14.79
N THR A 181 7.55 -12.86 -14.66
CA THR A 181 8.60 -11.84 -14.77
C THR A 181 9.19 -11.46 -13.40
N ARG A 182 10.47 -11.06 -13.39
CA ARG A 182 11.16 -10.59 -12.18
C ARG A 182 10.49 -9.33 -11.60
N SER A 183 10.08 -8.40 -12.45
CA SER A 183 9.38 -7.17 -12.05
C SER A 183 8.00 -7.47 -11.46
N GLY A 184 7.21 -8.33 -12.10
CA GLY A 184 5.91 -8.77 -11.59
C GLY A 184 6.03 -9.50 -10.25
N ARG A 185 7.05 -10.35 -10.09
CA ARG A 185 7.33 -11.06 -8.83
C ARG A 185 7.72 -10.10 -7.71
N ARG A 186 8.57 -9.08 -7.99
CA ARG A 186 8.93 -8.03 -7.03
C ARG A 186 7.72 -7.21 -6.60
N ARG A 187 6.86 -6.80 -7.55
CA ARG A 187 5.62 -6.06 -7.24
C ARG A 187 4.66 -6.89 -6.40
N MET A 188 4.47 -8.17 -6.73
CA MET A 188 3.63 -9.07 -5.94
C MET A 188 4.19 -9.27 -4.53
N PHE A 189 5.52 -9.33 -4.36
CA PHE A 189 6.16 -9.39 -3.04
C PHE A 189 5.85 -8.15 -2.20
N TYR A 190 5.94 -6.94 -2.78
CA TYR A 190 5.58 -5.71 -2.08
C TYR A 190 4.10 -5.68 -1.68
N LEU A 191 3.21 -6.17 -2.55
CA LEU A 191 1.79 -6.31 -2.21
C LEU A 191 1.57 -7.31 -1.08
N MET A 192 2.23 -8.44 -1.11
CA MET A 192 2.15 -9.45 -0.04
C MET A 192 2.68 -8.91 1.29
N ALA A 193 3.85 -8.25 1.27
CA ALA A 193 4.41 -7.62 2.45
C ALA A 193 3.48 -6.52 2.99
N GLY A 194 3.03 -5.60 2.15
CA GLY A 194 2.09 -4.55 2.54
C GLY A 194 0.74 -5.10 3.02
N ALA A 195 0.31 -6.20 2.45
CA ALA A 195 -0.92 -6.88 2.84
C ALA A 195 -0.87 -7.50 4.25
N THR A 196 0.29 -7.64 4.89
CA THR A 196 0.36 -8.01 6.31
C THR A 196 0.02 -6.86 7.26
N ALA A 197 0.03 -5.60 6.77
CA ALA A 197 -0.21 -4.41 7.59
C ALA A 197 -1.56 -4.42 8.34
N PRO A 198 -2.72 -4.74 7.70
CA PRO A 198 -3.99 -4.77 8.40
C PRO A 198 -4.04 -5.85 9.49
N ALA A 199 -3.43 -7.00 9.26
CA ALA A 199 -3.36 -8.08 10.25
C ALA A 199 -2.52 -7.68 11.46
N LEU A 200 -1.37 -7.04 11.22
CA LEU A 200 -0.52 -6.51 12.29
C LEU A 200 -1.20 -5.34 13.02
N GLY A 201 -1.85 -4.43 12.29
CA GLY A 201 -2.55 -3.28 12.88
C GLY A 201 -3.76 -3.66 13.74
N SER A 202 -4.41 -4.79 13.47
CA SER A 202 -5.53 -5.28 14.27
C SER A 202 -5.11 -6.12 15.49
N TYR A 203 -3.84 -6.54 15.56
CA TYR A 203 -3.31 -7.38 16.65
C TYR A 203 -3.52 -6.78 18.05
N PRO A 204 -3.28 -5.49 18.34
CA PRO A 204 -3.52 -4.93 19.65
C PRO A 204 -4.98 -5.08 20.09
N TYR A 205 -5.93 -4.88 19.17
CA TYR A 205 -7.38 -4.95 19.49
C TYR A 205 -7.85 -6.36 19.83
N LEU A 206 -7.23 -7.39 19.25
CA LEU A 206 -7.53 -8.77 19.58
C LEU A 206 -6.92 -9.21 20.90
N LEU A 207 -5.90 -8.50 21.40
CA LEU A 207 -5.26 -8.76 22.69
C LEU A 207 -5.81 -7.95 23.86
N PHE A 208 -6.55 -6.86 23.60
CA PHE A 208 -7.19 -6.12 24.67
C PHE A 208 -8.10 -7.06 25.50
N GLY A 209 -8.00 -6.93 26.82
CA GLY A 209 -8.70 -7.83 27.76
C GLY A 209 -8.01 -9.17 28.01
N SER A 210 -6.83 -9.42 27.43
CA SER A 210 -6.02 -10.58 27.78
C SER A 210 -5.25 -10.38 29.08
N THR A 211 -5.03 -11.46 29.82
CA THR A 211 -4.22 -11.44 31.06
C THR A 211 -2.77 -10.99 30.82
N PHE A 212 -2.22 -11.28 29.64
CA PHE A 212 -0.88 -10.84 29.26
C PHE A 212 -0.78 -9.30 29.15
N ALA A 213 -1.70 -8.67 28.47
CA ALA A 213 -1.70 -7.23 28.27
C ALA A 213 -1.88 -6.46 29.60
N SER A 214 -2.67 -6.99 30.52
CA SER A 214 -2.89 -6.39 31.84
C SER A 214 -1.66 -6.50 32.77
N HIS A 215 -0.92 -7.62 32.70
CA HIS A 215 0.25 -7.84 33.56
C HIS A 215 1.51 -7.09 33.08
N TYR A 216 1.65 -6.87 31.76
CA TYR A 216 2.86 -6.29 31.17
C TYR A 216 2.55 -5.07 30.31
N PRO A 217 2.01 -3.96 30.87
CA PRO A 217 1.60 -2.78 30.10
C PRO A 217 2.75 -2.12 29.35
N PHE A 218 3.97 -2.11 29.92
CA PHE A 218 5.15 -1.55 29.25
C PHE A 218 5.50 -2.34 27.98
N ILE A 219 5.54 -3.67 28.05
CA ILE A 219 5.82 -4.53 26.91
C ILE A 219 4.74 -4.37 25.84
N PHE A 220 3.47 -4.33 26.27
CA PHE A 220 2.34 -4.13 25.38
C PHE A 220 2.44 -2.82 24.58
N TRP A 221 2.66 -1.68 25.25
CA TRP A 221 2.75 -0.38 24.59
C TRP A 221 3.99 -0.24 23.71
N SER A 222 5.13 -0.79 24.13
CA SER A 222 6.36 -0.84 23.32
C SER A 222 6.16 -1.66 22.05
N ALA A 223 5.57 -2.84 22.16
CA ALA A 223 5.24 -3.69 21.02
C ALA A 223 4.22 -3.03 20.09
N SER A 224 3.15 -2.40 20.63
CA SER A 224 2.15 -1.68 19.86
C SER A 224 2.79 -0.52 19.07
N THR A 225 3.65 0.26 19.70
CA THR A 225 4.37 1.36 19.05
C THR A 225 5.25 0.87 17.91
N PHE A 226 6.01 -0.20 18.14
CA PHE A 226 6.86 -0.81 17.11
C PHE A 226 6.03 -1.37 15.95
N ILE A 227 4.93 -2.05 16.26
CA ILE A 227 3.98 -2.57 15.25
C ILE A 227 3.39 -1.43 14.43
N ASN A 228 2.99 -0.32 15.05
CA ASN A 228 2.43 0.84 14.34
C ASN A 228 3.43 1.48 13.38
N ILE A 229 4.72 1.54 13.73
CA ILE A 229 5.78 1.98 12.79
C ILE A 229 5.83 1.05 11.56
N ILE A 230 5.81 -0.25 11.79
CA ILE A 230 5.82 -1.25 10.71
C ILE A 230 4.55 -1.13 9.86
N VAL A 231 3.37 -1.00 10.47
CA VAL A 231 2.09 -0.85 9.77
C VAL A 231 2.10 0.38 8.87
N GLY A 232 2.56 1.53 9.37
CA GLY A 232 2.70 2.75 8.57
C GLY A 232 3.59 2.55 7.35
N ALA A 233 4.75 1.94 7.52
CA ALA A 233 5.67 1.63 6.43
C ALA A 233 5.04 0.64 5.41
N LEU A 234 4.38 -0.41 5.89
CA LEU A 234 3.75 -1.42 5.03
C LEU A 234 2.55 -0.86 4.24
N ILE A 235 1.76 0.04 4.81
CA ILE A 235 0.67 0.72 4.09
C ILE A 235 1.23 1.55 2.93
N ILE A 236 2.34 2.26 3.13
CA ILE A 236 3.02 3.03 2.08
C ILE A 236 3.55 2.09 0.98
N ILE A 237 4.20 0.98 1.37
CA ILE A 237 4.70 -0.03 0.42
C ILE A 237 3.55 -0.64 -0.40
N MET A 238 2.43 -0.94 0.25
CA MET A 238 1.25 -1.48 -0.42
C MET A 238 0.63 -0.46 -1.39
N ALA A 239 0.50 0.80 -0.97
CA ALA A 239 0.01 1.87 -1.84
C ALA A 239 0.90 2.06 -3.07
N TYR A 240 2.22 2.03 -2.88
CA TYR A 240 3.19 2.05 -3.96
C TYR A 240 2.95 0.90 -4.95
N ALA A 241 2.83 -0.32 -4.44
CA ALA A 241 2.61 -1.48 -5.30
C ALA A 241 1.26 -1.44 -6.05
N VAL A 242 0.18 -0.96 -5.39
CA VAL A 242 -1.15 -0.81 -6.00
C VAL A 242 -1.18 0.31 -7.04
N ALA A 243 -0.42 1.40 -6.85
CA ALA A 243 -0.37 2.52 -7.78
C ALA A 243 0.09 2.13 -9.20
N PHE A 244 0.75 0.96 -9.35
CA PHE A 244 1.14 0.43 -10.65
C PHE A 244 0.03 -0.32 -11.40
N PHE A 245 -1.03 -0.74 -10.71
CA PHE A 245 -2.11 -1.45 -11.37
C PHE A 245 -3.03 -0.47 -12.10
N GLY A 246 -3.28 -0.75 -13.37
CA GLY A 246 -4.18 0.05 -14.19
C GLY A 246 -3.61 1.37 -14.74
N VAL A 247 -2.32 1.63 -14.57
CA VAL A 247 -1.66 2.85 -15.10
C VAL A 247 -0.60 2.45 -16.13
N SER A 248 -0.72 3.01 -17.34
CA SER A 248 0.22 2.82 -18.45
C SER A 248 1.47 3.72 -18.36
N TRP A 249 1.64 4.43 -17.25
CA TRP A 249 2.76 5.36 -17.08
C TRP A 249 4.05 4.66 -16.69
N PRO A 250 5.21 5.22 -17.11
CA PRO A 250 6.51 4.70 -16.67
C PRO A 250 6.63 4.66 -15.15
N ASP A 251 7.25 3.61 -14.64
CA ASP A 251 7.47 3.34 -13.21
C ASP A 251 7.94 4.57 -12.42
N ARG A 252 8.83 5.37 -13.01
CA ARG A 252 9.38 6.59 -12.42
C ARG A 252 8.34 7.66 -12.13
N VAL A 253 7.43 7.89 -13.09
CA VAL A 253 6.39 8.93 -12.96
C VAL A 253 5.44 8.57 -11.84
N VAL A 254 5.06 7.31 -11.75
CA VAL A 254 4.17 6.82 -10.67
C VAL A 254 4.86 6.96 -9.32
N LYS A 255 6.14 6.57 -9.21
CA LYS A 255 6.95 6.71 -7.98
C LYS A 255 7.07 8.16 -7.55
N SER A 256 7.47 9.05 -8.45
CA SER A 256 7.64 10.48 -8.14
C SER A 256 6.33 11.12 -7.71
N ARG A 257 5.21 10.84 -8.41
CA ARG A 257 3.89 11.39 -8.05
C ARG A 257 3.42 10.90 -6.69
N LEU A 258 3.49 9.59 -6.43
CA LEU A 258 3.08 9.02 -5.16
C LEU A 258 3.96 9.54 -4.01
N PHE A 259 5.28 9.61 -4.23
CA PHE A 259 6.20 10.13 -3.23
C PHE A 259 5.91 11.60 -2.89
N LYS A 260 5.71 12.45 -3.91
CA LYS A 260 5.31 13.86 -3.70
C LYS A 260 3.97 13.95 -2.96
N TRP A 261 3.00 13.10 -3.30
CA TRP A 261 1.72 13.04 -2.61
C TRP A 261 1.88 12.69 -1.14
N ILE A 262 2.69 11.66 -0.83
CA ILE A 262 2.93 11.22 0.56
C ILE A 262 3.65 12.31 1.36
N MET A 263 4.66 12.93 0.80
CA MET A 263 5.44 13.96 1.50
C MET A 263 4.61 15.23 1.77
N ARG A 264 3.88 15.73 0.77
CA ARG A 264 3.06 16.96 0.91
C ARG A 264 1.78 16.76 1.70
N GLY A 265 1.16 15.60 1.60
CA GLY A 265 -0.07 15.28 2.33
C GLY A 265 0.22 14.68 3.71
N PRO A 266 0.28 13.35 3.80
CA PRO A 266 0.31 12.66 5.09
C PRO A 266 1.52 12.97 5.96
N VAL A 267 2.73 13.11 5.40
CA VAL A 267 3.92 13.40 6.20
C VAL A 267 3.84 14.80 6.79
N THR A 268 3.50 15.80 6.00
CA THR A 268 3.34 17.18 6.48
C THR A 268 2.22 17.29 7.53
N ALA A 269 1.06 16.66 7.27
CA ALA A 269 -0.06 16.68 8.22
C ALA A 269 0.27 15.94 9.52
N SER A 270 0.93 14.80 9.45
CA SER A 270 1.33 14.02 10.64
C SER A 270 2.36 14.78 11.48
N LEU A 271 3.32 15.45 10.83
CA LEU A 271 4.33 16.25 11.53
C LEU A 271 3.69 17.50 12.17
N ALA A 272 2.79 18.17 11.47
CA ALA A 272 2.05 19.31 12.00
C ALA A 272 1.23 18.91 13.24
N LEU A 273 0.56 17.74 13.20
CA LEU A 273 -0.18 17.20 14.33
C LEU A 273 0.74 16.84 15.50
N ALA A 274 1.91 16.26 15.23
CA ALA A 274 2.90 15.93 16.25
C ALA A 274 3.41 17.20 16.95
N VAL A 275 3.78 18.23 16.20
CA VAL A 275 4.23 19.52 16.73
C VAL A 275 3.11 20.18 17.54
N LEU A 276 1.88 20.19 17.02
CA LEU A 276 0.71 20.71 17.74
C LEU A 276 0.55 20.01 19.10
N THR A 277 0.64 18.69 19.12
CA THR A 277 0.47 17.88 20.34
C THR A 277 1.60 18.17 21.35
N LEU A 278 2.84 18.28 20.87
CA LEU A 278 4.00 18.56 21.72
C LEU A 278 3.94 19.98 22.30
N VAL A 279 3.62 20.98 21.48
CA VAL A 279 3.51 22.38 21.93
C VAL A 279 2.35 22.54 22.92
N ARG A 280 1.21 21.90 22.66
CA ARG A 280 0.07 21.92 23.59
C ARG A 280 0.43 21.30 24.93
N ARG A 281 0.98 20.09 24.95
CA ARG A 281 1.38 19.40 26.19
C ARG A 281 2.47 20.15 26.94
N GLY A 282 3.45 20.73 26.22
CA GLY A 282 4.45 21.61 26.81
C GLY A 282 3.80 22.81 27.46
N GLY A 283 2.86 23.50 26.81
CA GLY A 283 2.12 24.60 27.39
C GLY A 283 1.33 24.23 28.64
N GLU A 284 0.63 23.08 28.61
CA GLU A 284 -0.10 22.56 29.78
C GLU A 284 0.82 22.27 30.96
N SER A 285 2.03 21.77 30.74
CA SER A 285 3.03 21.55 31.82
C SER A 285 3.55 22.83 32.44
N PHE A 286 3.48 23.97 31.74
CA PHE A 286 3.80 25.31 32.26
C PHE A 286 2.57 26.08 32.78
N GLY A 287 1.40 25.41 32.89
CA GLY A 287 0.18 26.01 33.41
C GLY A 287 -0.54 26.98 32.46
N LEU A 288 -0.21 26.93 31.16
CA LEU A 288 -0.85 27.75 30.13
C LEU A 288 -2.13 27.07 29.65
N THR A 289 -3.29 27.57 30.04
CA THR A 289 -4.60 27.04 29.60
C THR A 289 -4.90 27.30 28.11
N TYR A 290 -4.42 28.42 27.58
CA TYR A 290 -4.45 28.75 26.16
C TYR A 290 -3.04 29.02 25.66
N ASN A 291 -2.60 28.23 24.71
CA ASN A 291 -1.27 28.40 24.13
C ASN A 291 -1.38 28.97 22.71
N ALA A 292 -1.20 30.29 22.58
CA ALA A 292 -1.19 30.99 21.30
C ALA A 292 -0.07 30.49 20.35
N LEU A 293 0.94 29.81 20.88
CA LEU A 293 2.02 29.20 20.07
C LEU A 293 1.53 28.01 19.27
N VAL A 294 0.44 27.35 19.68
CA VAL A 294 -0.09 26.17 18.97
C VAL A 294 -0.44 26.46 17.50
N PRO A 295 -1.31 27.45 17.17
CA PRO A 295 -1.61 27.75 15.78
C PRO A 295 -0.39 28.27 15.02
N VAL A 296 0.46 29.09 15.63
CA VAL A 296 1.66 29.63 14.99
C VAL A 296 2.65 28.51 14.66
N SER A 297 2.95 27.62 15.60
CA SER A 297 3.86 26.49 15.38
C SER A 297 3.32 25.50 14.32
N THR A 298 2.01 25.28 14.30
CA THR A 298 1.36 24.42 13.30
C THR A 298 1.52 24.99 11.90
N VAL A 299 1.19 26.29 11.71
CA VAL A 299 1.34 26.96 10.42
C VAL A 299 2.82 27.02 10.00
N ALA A 300 3.71 27.37 10.93
CA ALA A 300 5.15 27.38 10.66
C ALA A 300 5.67 26.01 10.23
N THR A 301 5.19 24.93 10.86
CA THR A 301 5.57 23.55 10.49
C THR A 301 5.12 23.22 9.08
N VAL A 302 3.88 23.55 8.71
CA VAL A 302 3.36 23.30 7.36
C VAL A 302 4.17 24.06 6.31
N LEU A 303 4.41 25.35 6.53
CA LEU A 303 5.20 26.18 5.58
C LEU A 303 6.64 25.69 5.48
N LEU A 304 7.27 25.33 6.61
CA LEU A 304 8.63 24.79 6.62
C LEU A 304 8.69 23.45 5.85
N MET A 305 7.73 22.57 6.05
CA MET A 305 7.68 21.28 5.35
C MET A 305 7.49 21.46 3.83
N GLU A 306 6.57 22.34 3.40
CA GLU A 306 6.41 22.67 1.98
C GLU A 306 7.70 23.23 1.36
N HIS A 307 8.39 24.10 2.09
CA HIS A 307 9.67 24.65 1.65
C HIS A 307 10.76 23.57 1.55
N LEU A 308 10.90 22.75 2.60
CA LEU A 308 11.86 21.63 2.62
C LEU A 308 11.59 20.62 1.50
N ILE A 309 10.33 20.24 1.29
CA ILE A 309 9.93 19.32 0.22
C ILE A 309 10.31 19.92 -1.16
N THR A 310 10.08 21.20 -1.35
CA THR A 310 10.40 21.87 -2.62
C THR A 310 11.90 21.90 -2.89
N ILE A 311 12.73 22.22 -1.89
CA ILE A 311 14.19 22.23 -2.02
C ILE A 311 14.77 20.82 -2.17
N LEU A 312 14.26 19.86 -1.39
CA LEU A 312 14.80 18.50 -1.38
C LEU A 312 14.25 17.60 -2.50
N ALA A 313 13.13 18.00 -3.14
CA ALA A 313 12.51 17.21 -4.21
C ALA A 313 13.49 16.82 -5.33
N PRO A 314 14.31 17.72 -5.90
CA PRO A 314 15.27 17.36 -6.96
C PRO A 314 16.37 16.42 -6.46
N LEU A 315 16.78 16.52 -5.18
CA LEU A 315 17.77 15.62 -4.58
C LEU A 315 17.22 14.21 -4.42
N TRP A 316 15.98 14.08 -3.93
CA TRP A 316 15.32 12.80 -3.76
C TRP A 316 14.95 12.15 -5.10
N GLU A 317 14.47 12.93 -6.04
CA GLU A 317 14.21 12.46 -7.40
C GLU A 317 15.50 11.89 -8.01
N ARG A 318 16.60 12.61 -7.90
CA ARG A 318 17.90 12.15 -8.39
C ARG A 318 18.42 10.91 -7.68
N ALA A 319 18.29 10.83 -6.35
CA ALA A 319 18.80 9.72 -5.56
C ALA A 319 17.95 8.45 -5.66
N LEU A 320 16.62 8.60 -5.61
CA LEU A 320 15.68 7.46 -5.52
C LEU A 320 15.22 6.96 -6.88
N PHE A 321 15.09 7.86 -7.88
CA PHE A 321 14.45 7.52 -9.15
C PHE A 321 15.42 7.49 -10.34
N PHE A 322 16.55 8.20 -10.26
CA PHE A 322 17.53 8.27 -11.35
C PHE A 322 18.85 7.53 -11.05
N GLY A 323 18.98 6.88 -9.91
CA GLY A 323 20.20 6.14 -9.52
C GLY A 323 20.52 4.95 -10.44
N GLY A 324 19.50 4.31 -11.04
CA GLY A 324 19.67 3.20 -11.97
C GLY A 324 19.98 3.64 -13.42
N ASP A 325 19.57 4.85 -13.80
CA ASP A 325 19.66 5.31 -15.18
C ASP A 325 21.03 5.83 -15.58
N ARG A 326 21.88 6.15 -14.62
CA ARG A 326 23.25 6.54 -14.97
C ARG A 326 24.00 5.43 -15.69
N ALA A 327 23.75 4.16 -15.31
CA ALA A 327 24.30 3.01 -16.02
C ALA A 327 23.69 2.88 -17.42
N GLU A 328 22.38 3.11 -17.58
CA GLU A 328 21.70 3.07 -18.88
C GLU A 328 22.01 4.29 -19.74
N LEU A 329 22.07 5.50 -19.17
CA LEU A 329 22.49 6.73 -19.89
C LEU A 329 23.97 6.69 -20.24
N THR A 330 24.83 6.15 -19.36
CA THR A 330 26.26 5.93 -19.67
C THR A 330 26.43 4.85 -20.73
N LEU A 331 25.55 3.82 -20.72
CA LEU A 331 25.46 2.83 -21.79
C LEU A 331 25.03 3.50 -23.11
N LEU A 332 23.98 4.33 -23.12
CA LEU A 332 23.52 5.07 -24.30
C LEU A 332 24.58 6.07 -24.82
N GLN A 333 25.24 6.82 -23.94
CA GLN A 333 26.34 7.72 -24.30
C GLN A 333 27.56 6.96 -24.81
N ASN A 334 27.93 5.84 -24.18
CA ASN A 334 28.98 4.95 -24.68
C ASN A 334 28.62 4.25 -25.99
N ILE A 335 27.32 4.08 -26.28
CA ILE A 335 26.81 3.55 -27.54
C ILE A 335 26.98 4.60 -28.65
N GLU A 336 26.67 5.86 -28.41
CA GLU A 336 26.85 6.95 -29.37
C GLU A 336 28.34 7.10 -29.82
N GLU A 337 29.30 6.83 -28.93
CA GLU A 337 30.74 6.81 -29.24
C GLU A 337 31.23 5.50 -29.89
N ARG A 338 30.47 4.39 -29.81
CA ARG A 338 30.89 3.05 -30.24
C ARG A 338 30.17 2.46 -31.45
N PHE A 339 29.31 3.21 -32.14
CA PHE A 339 28.69 2.72 -33.39
C PHE A 339 29.70 2.62 -34.54
N LEU A 340 30.71 1.78 -34.36
CA LEU A 340 31.73 1.56 -35.40
C LEU A 340 31.65 0.15 -36.04
N THR A 341 30.87 -0.79 -35.46
CA THR A 341 30.76 -2.15 -36.02
C THR A 341 29.31 -2.66 -36.02
N GLN A 342 29.01 -3.59 -36.96
CA GLN A 342 27.71 -4.29 -36.99
C GLN A 342 27.42 -5.05 -35.70
N GLY A 343 28.45 -5.54 -34.99
CA GLY A 343 28.30 -6.21 -33.71
C GLY A 343 27.79 -5.31 -32.59
N ASP A 344 28.17 -4.05 -32.59
CA ASP A 344 27.73 -3.06 -31.60
C ASP A 344 26.26 -2.70 -31.81
N LEU A 345 25.82 -2.59 -33.07
CA LEU A 345 24.42 -2.37 -33.43
C LEU A 345 23.55 -3.55 -32.97
N HIS A 346 24.03 -4.79 -33.18
CA HIS A 346 23.32 -5.98 -32.76
C HIS A 346 23.11 -6.04 -31.23
N GLN A 347 24.15 -5.78 -30.43
CA GLN A 347 24.07 -5.72 -28.97
C GLN A 347 23.12 -4.61 -28.48
N PHE A 348 23.10 -3.47 -29.15
CA PHE A 348 22.21 -2.37 -28.86
C PHE A 348 20.74 -2.74 -29.10
N LEU A 349 20.45 -3.31 -30.25
CA LEU A 349 19.11 -3.79 -30.61
C LEU A 349 18.66 -4.90 -29.67
N GLU A 350 19.55 -5.78 -29.25
CA GLU A 350 19.30 -6.83 -28.27
C GLU A 350 18.94 -6.25 -26.89
N ALA A 351 19.66 -5.21 -26.43
CA ALA A 351 19.37 -4.53 -25.18
C ALA A 351 18.02 -3.79 -25.22
N ILE A 352 17.71 -3.10 -26.32
CA ILE A 352 16.40 -2.44 -26.51
C ILE A 352 15.29 -3.50 -26.52
N LEU A 353 15.47 -4.58 -27.29
CA LEU A 353 14.48 -5.63 -27.39
C LEU A 353 14.22 -6.31 -26.04
N ALA A 354 15.27 -6.55 -25.26
CA ALA A 354 15.15 -7.08 -23.91
C ALA A 354 14.38 -6.12 -22.98
N ALA A 355 14.66 -4.81 -23.05
CA ALA A 355 13.97 -3.80 -22.26
C ALA A 355 12.49 -3.67 -22.66
N VAL A 356 12.17 -3.65 -23.96
CA VAL A 356 10.80 -3.61 -24.47
C VAL A 356 10.04 -4.88 -24.10
N ARG A 357 10.64 -6.06 -24.29
CA ARG A 357 10.07 -7.33 -23.88
C ARG A 357 9.73 -7.38 -22.39
N ASP A 358 10.65 -6.91 -21.54
CA ASP A 358 10.45 -6.87 -20.09
C ASP A 358 9.37 -5.85 -19.69
N HIS A 359 9.30 -4.73 -20.39
CA HIS A 359 8.26 -3.72 -20.21
C HIS A 359 6.88 -4.20 -20.65
N MET A 360 6.80 -4.86 -21.81
CA MET A 360 5.57 -5.40 -22.39
C MET A 360 5.16 -6.74 -21.76
N GLN A 361 6.03 -7.34 -20.93
CA GLN A 361 5.85 -8.67 -20.32
C GLN A 361 5.58 -9.77 -21.35
N SER A 362 6.13 -9.62 -22.56
CA SER A 362 5.99 -10.59 -23.64
C SER A 362 6.93 -11.80 -23.44
N PRO A 363 6.49 -13.04 -23.75
CA PRO A 363 7.35 -14.22 -23.66
C PRO A 363 8.45 -14.23 -24.71
N SER A 364 8.25 -13.57 -25.84
CA SER A 364 9.20 -13.44 -26.94
C SER A 364 9.06 -12.08 -27.61
N ALA A 365 10.13 -11.58 -28.19
CA ALA A 365 10.15 -10.37 -29.00
C ALA A 365 11.26 -10.47 -30.06
N PHE A 366 11.10 -9.80 -31.18
CA PHE A 366 12.09 -9.78 -32.24
C PHE A 366 12.15 -8.40 -32.91
N ILE A 367 13.27 -8.09 -33.53
CA ILE A 367 13.45 -6.92 -34.40
C ILE A 367 13.85 -7.43 -35.79
N ALA A 368 13.11 -7.02 -36.81
CA ALA A 368 13.38 -7.34 -38.21
C ALA A 368 13.60 -6.05 -39.00
N SER A 369 14.50 -6.09 -39.99
CA SER A 369 14.68 -5.02 -40.96
C SER A 369 13.76 -5.25 -42.14
N LEU A 370 13.01 -4.24 -42.53
CA LEU A 370 12.26 -4.16 -43.77
C LEU A 370 13.14 -3.46 -44.82
N ASP A 371 13.79 -4.22 -45.66
CA ASP A 371 14.47 -3.69 -46.84
C ASP A 371 13.63 -3.97 -48.11
N ASP A 372 13.77 -3.19 -49.16
CA ASP A 372 12.88 -3.22 -50.33
C ASP A 372 12.75 -4.60 -51.03
N ALA A 373 13.60 -5.58 -50.70
CA ALA A 373 13.63 -6.89 -51.32
C ALA A 373 13.54 -8.07 -50.32
N GLU A 374 13.96 -7.95 -49.06
CA GLU A 374 13.99 -9.07 -48.09
C GLU A 374 13.75 -8.61 -46.65
N LEU A 375 12.94 -9.39 -45.96
CA LEU A 375 12.78 -9.29 -44.48
C LEU A 375 13.91 -10.05 -43.81
N SER A 376 14.80 -9.32 -43.12
CA SER A 376 15.89 -9.94 -42.35
C SER A 376 15.68 -9.78 -40.84
N LEU A 377 15.74 -10.90 -40.11
CA LEU A 377 15.69 -10.91 -38.67
C LEU A 377 17.00 -10.37 -38.10
N LEU A 378 16.96 -9.23 -37.41
CA LEU A 378 18.15 -8.63 -36.82
C LEU A 378 18.45 -9.20 -35.44
N VAL A 379 17.44 -9.29 -34.56
CA VAL A 379 17.60 -9.76 -33.17
C VAL A 379 16.35 -10.50 -32.70
N ASN A 380 16.54 -11.56 -31.94
CA ASN A 380 15.48 -12.32 -31.31
C ASN A 380 15.78 -12.51 -29.81
N ALA A 381 14.79 -12.31 -28.94
CA ALA A 381 14.91 -12.47 -27.50
C ALA A 381 13.73 -13.27 -26.93
N GLY A 382 14.01 -14.37 -26.22
CA GLY A 382 13.01 -15.23 -25.61
C GLY A 382 12.95 -16.63 -26.25
N ARG A 383 11.74 -17.23 -26.31
CA ARG A 383 11.58 -18.55 -26.95
C ARG A 383 11.89 -18.45 -28.45
N PRO A 384 12.69 -19.36 -28.99
CA PRO A 384 12.98 -19.35 -30.43
C PRO A 384 11.65 -19.46 -31.18
N PHE A 385 11.45 -18.56 -32.14
CA PHE A 385 10.34 -18.67 -33.09
C PHE A 385 10.50 -19.98 -33.88
N LEU A 386 9.42 -20.73 -34.03
CA LEU A 386 9.37 -21.95 -34.83
C LEU A 386 9.82 -21.65 -36.27
N GLY A 387 10.81 -22.37 -36.76
CA GLY A 387 11.22 -22.58 -38.14
C GLY A 387 11.31 -21.33 -39.06
N LYS A 388 12.37 -21.24 -39.87
CA LYS A 388 12.58 -20.14 -40.83
C LYS A 388 11.40 -19.92 -41.78
N ASP A 389 10.66 -20.98 -42.11
CA ASP A 389 9.56 -20.94 -43.09
C ASP A 389 8.28 -20.26 -42.56
N ASN A 390 8.01 -20.39 -41.26
CA ASN A 390 6.86 -19.72 -40.64
C ASN A 390 7.14 -18.24 -40.29
N LEU A 391 8.41 -17.82 -40.30
CA LEU A 391 8.78 -16.44 -39.98
C LEU A 391 8.51 -15.53 -41.20
N SER A 392 8.76 -15.99 -42.42
CA SER A 392 8.48 -15.22 -43.65
C SER A 392 6.98 -14.98 -43.83
N GLU A 393 6.14 -15.97 -43.54
CA GLU A 393 4.70 -15.88 -43.64
C GLU A 393 4.09 -14.93 -42.57
N ALA A 394 4.55 -15.03 -41.32
CA ALA A 394 4.14 -14.14 -40.25
C ALA A 394 4.63 -12.69 -40.46
N LEU A 395 5.77 -12.50 -41.10
CA LEU A 395 6.32 -11.17 -41.41
C LEU A 395 5.65 -10.55 -42.64
N GLU A 396 5.17 -11.33 -43.59
CA GLU A 396 4.33 -10.87 -44.73
C GLU A 396 2.95 -10.39 -44.19
N GLU A 397 2.35 -11.11 -43.26
CA GLU A 397 1.10 -10.70 -42.61
C GLU A 397 1.23 -9.37 -41.87
N VAL A 398 2.33 -9.16 -41.14
CA VAL A 398 2.65 -7.89 -40.47
C VAL A 398 2.92 -6.74 -41.47
N LYS A 399 3.53 -7.06 -42.64
CA LYS A 399 3.75 -6.08 -43.71
C LYS A 399 2.45 -5.62 -44.33
N GLU A 400 1.48 -6.53 -44.55
CA GLU A 400 0.15 -6.17 -45.04
C GLU A 400 -0.66 -5.35 -44.01
N GLU A 401 -0.56 -5.67 -42.73
CA GLU A 401 -1.19 -4.89 -41.65
C GLU A 401 -0.54 -3.51 -41.45
N SER A 402 0.79 -3.43 -41.53
CA SER A 402 1.52 -2.17 -41.41
C SER A 402 1.22 -1.22 -42.57
N GLY A 403 1.14 -1.73 -43.79
CA GLY A 403 0.73 -0.96 -44.97
C GLY A 403 -0.70 -0.44 -44.90
N ARG A 404 -1.61 -1.12 -44.18
CA ARG A 404 -2.95 -0.62 -43.88
C ARG A 404 -2.98 0.46 -42.81
N ASN A 405 -2.08 0.41 -41.83
CA ASN A 405 -2.05 1.35 -40.72
C ASN A 405 -1.33 2.66 -41.03
N GLU A 406 -0.45 2.74 -42.03
CA GLU A 406 0.10 4.01 -42.49
C GLU A 406 -0.97 4.97 -43.04
N PHE A 407 -2.07 4.45 -43.57
CA PHE A 407 -3.20 5.27 -44.03
C PHE A 407 -4.03 5.87 -42.90
N LEU A 408 -3.96 5.34 -41.69
CA LEU A 408 -4.73 5.80 -40.52
C LEU A 408 -4.04 6.91 -39.71
N TRP A 409 -2.73 7.13 -39.89
CA TRP A 409 -1.97 8.16 -39.13
C TRP A 409 -1.91 9.52 -39.85
N ASN A 410 -2.33 9.60 -41.12
CA ASN A 410 -2.38 10.85 -41.87
C ASN A 410 -3.73 11.58 -41.82
N GLU A 411 -4.76 11.05 -41.11
CA GLU A 411 -6.09 11.66 -41.04
C GLU A 411 -6.54 12.03 -39.61
N THR A 412 -5.68 12.02 -38.60
CA THR A 412 -5.96 12.54 -37.25
C THR A 412 -4.89 13.51 -36.81
#